data_b69fcb855c7e56e97e5f4c6bf4746666
#
_entry.id   b69fcb855c7e56e97e5f4c6bf4746666
#
_cell.length_a   1.000
_cell.length_b   1.000
_cell.length_c   1.000
_cell.angle_alpha   90.00
_cell.angle_beta   90.00
_cell.angle_gamma   90.00
#
_symmetry.space_group_name_H-M   'P 1'
#
loop_
_entity.id
_entity.type
_entity.pdbx_description
1 polymer ?
#
loop_
_entity_poly.entity_id
_entity_poly.type
_entity_poly.pdbx_seq_one_letter_code
_entity_poly.pdbx_strand_id
1 'polypeptide(L)'
;MYQVLYRKWRPKTFSDVSGQEHITTTLLNELSTNRLNHAYLFTGSRGTGKTTCAKILAKAVNCLHPVNGNPCGECEICKGIDSGGILDVTEMDAASNRKIDDIRQIIDEVQFKPSKCKYRVYIIDEVHMLTTEAFNALLKTLEEPPEHAIFILATTEVHKLPQTILSRCQRFDFHRIPPRAIADRLLYVASQEGVTLSDGAALLAASVADGALRDALSLLDRCIAISSDIDEDVVRSAAGLARKTYLFELANCVINKNTAKALEIVNRLYGESKDMARLCDELLSHFRTLMLIKSVKNPRDIIIMADDEFEQAQVQSDYLSLADIVYYMDVLSRAYQNMGRGTGDRTELEMAVVKLSSAELDGTVEALTARVTALEKAVKKGIRVNCVPEQVQAVSQPVQSEPPKPEVQKSEPEKVQEVKPVVETEKDEPAAPTTKIQGQPAQKQPALTASAPKKAVQRQSVDLDAIYNNAQPFPDWAEVVNNMKPVSRAIAAAFANSSAYTSGKYMLIDTDNEMAFELLKNNERRQEIRQLIFETTGQHYNLGPYKRPSAKQEDKTDPVDRLVESLQGSDVIITQK
;
A
#
# COMPACT_ATOMS: atom_id res chain seq x y z
N MET A 1 4.18 39.25 11.69
CA MET A 1 4.34 38.18 10.70
C MET A 1 3.24 37.14 10.95
N TYR A 2 2.49 36.75 9.92
CA TYR A 2 1.41 35.76 10.05
C TYR A 2 1.96 34.39 10.49
N GLN A 3 1.30 33.77 11.45
CA GLN A 3 1.65 32.43 11.93
C GLN A 3 0.49 31.47 11.62
N VAL A 4 0.78 30.40 10.90
CA VAL A 4 -0.21 29.39 10.51
C VAL A 4 -0.91 28.77 11.74
N LEU A 5 -2.21 28.48 11.62
CA LEU A 5 -3.06 28.08 12.75
C LEU A 5 -2.55 26.84 13.50
N TYR A 6 -2.05 25.83 12.80
CA TYR A 6 -1.54 24.62 13.47
C TYR A 6 -0.31 24.86 14.36
N ARG A 7 0.42 25.99 14.18
CA ARG A 7 1.51 26.44 15.06
C ARG A 7 0.99 27.34 16.18
N LYS A 8 0.11 28.31 15.85
CA LYS A 8 -0.47 29.25 16.81
C LYS A 8 -1.31 28.53 17.87
N TRP A 9 -2.13 27.55 17.46
CA TRP A 9 -3.04 26.78 18.31
C TRP A 9 -2.50 25.43 18.74
N ARG A 10 -1.17 25.26 18.72
CA ARG A 10 -0.53 24.05 19.22
C ARG A 10 -0.81 23.92 20.73
N PRO A 11 -1.34 22.78 21.23
CA PRO A 11 -1.58 22.53 22.64
C PRO A 11 -0.35 22.84 23.49
N LYS A 12 -0.54 23.57 24.60
CA LYS A 12 0.50 23.96 25.54
C LYS A 12 0.51 23.09 26.79
N THR A 13 -0.64 22.51 27.13
CA THR A 13 -0.86 21.61 28.27
C THR A 13 -1.47 20.29 27.81
N PHE A 14 -1.41 19.24 28.64
CA PHE A 14 -2.06 17.97 28.33
C PHE A 14 -3.59 18.11 28.29
N SER A 15 -4.16 19.06 29.01
CA SER A 15 -5.61 19.34 29.01
C SER A 15 -6.11 19.92 27.69
N ASP A 16 -5.23 20.53 26.88
CA ASP A 16 -5.55 21.09 25.56
C ASP A 16 -5.50 20.05 24.44
N VAL A 17 -4.99 18.85 24.71
CA VAL A 17 -4.84 17.79 23.74
C VAL A 17 -6.19 17.11 23.52
N SER A 18 -6.69 17.15 22.29
CA SER A 18 -7.99 16.58 21.94
C SER A 18 -7.88 15.10 21.57
N GLY A 19 -8.81 14.26 22.06
CA GLY A 19 -9.03 12.88 21.62
C GLY A 19 -7.92 11.88 21.98
N GLN A 20 -7.09 12.19 23.02
CA GLN A 20 -6.00 11.30 23.49
C GLN A 20 -6.05 11.16 25.03
N GLU A 21 -7.24 11.09 25.62
CA GLU A 21 -7.44 11.13 27.09
C GLU A 21 -6.70 9.97 27.79
N HIS A 22 -6.64 8.79 27.17
CA HIS A 22 -5.94 7.62 27.70
C HIS A 22 -4.42 7.86 27.87
N ILE A 23 -3.81 8.66 26.98
CA ILE A 23 -2.39 9.02 27.04
C ILE A 23 -2.17 10.15 28.04
N THR A 24 -2.96 11.23 27.91
CA THR A 24 -2.79 12.42 28.75
C THR A 24 -3.03 12.12 30.21
N THR A 25 -4.03 11.30 30.55
CA THR A 25 -4.30 10.86 31.93
C THR A 25 -3.13 10.04 32.49
N THR A 26 -2.57 9.11 31.72
CA THR A 26 -1.43 8.28 32.15
C THR A 26 -0.20 9.15 32.42
N LEU A 27 0.15 10.04 31.48
CA LEU A 27 1.31 10.93 31.62
C LEU A 27 1.15 11.90 32.79
N LEU A 28 -0.04 12.45 33.02
CA LEU A 28 -0.33 13.30 34.19
C LEU A 28 -0.17 12.54 35.51
N ASN A 29 -0.60 11.28 35.57
CA ASN A 29 -0.43 10.43 36.75
C ASN A 29 1.06 10.13 37.02
N GLU A 30 1.85 9.84 35.99
CA GLU A 30 3.30 9.62 36.12
C GLU A 30 4.01 10.88 36.62
N LEU A 31 3.68 12.05 36.07
CA LEU A 31 4.21 13.35 36.49
C LEU A 31 3.84 13.69 37.93
N SER A 32 2.59 13.46 38.33
CA SER A 32 2.11 13.75 39.68
C SER A 32 2.74 12.83 40.74
N THR A 33 2.99 11.57 40.39
CA THR A 33 3.64 10.57 41.27
C THR A 33 5.16 10.58 41.18
N ASN A 34 5.75 11.42 40.32
CA ASN A 34 7.19 11.49 40.02
C ASN A 34 7.77 10.11 39.62
N ARG A 35 6.98 9.29 38.94
CA ARG A 35 7.37 7.96 38.40
C ARG A 35 7.62 8.06 36.91
N LEU A 36 8.70 8.76 36.54
CA LEU A 36 9.05 8.97 35.14
C LEU A 36 9.88 7.80 34.62
N ASN A 37 9.61 7.41 33.40
CA ASN A 37 10.44 6.45 32.67
C ASN A 37 11.58 7.18 31.95
N HIS A 38 12.69 6.49 31.71
CA HIS A 38 13.83 7.02 30.96
C HIS A 38 13.58 7.09 29.45
N ALA A 39 12.66 6.27 28.90
CA ALA A 39 12.36 6.23 27.48
C ALA A 39 10.86 6.05 27.20
N TYR A 40 10.33 6.95 26.40
CA TYR A 40 8.96 6.97 25.91
C TYR A 40 8.93 6.73 24.40
N LEU A 41 7.99 5.94 23.92
CA LEU A 41 7.76 5.73 22.50
C LEU A 41 6.32 6.10 22.13
N PHE A 42 6.16 7.17 21.37
CA PHE A 42 4.87 7.65 20.88
C PHE A 42 4.64 7.15 19.45
N THR A 43 3.63 6.30 19.26
CA THR A 43 3.30 5.69 17.98
C THR A 43 1.93 6.14 17.48
N GLY A 44 1.69 6.13 16.18
CA GLY A 44 0.40 6.46 15.58
C GLY A 44 0.50 7.32 14.33
N SER A 45 -0.63 7.56 13.65
CA SER A 45 -0.67 8.30 12.38
C SER A 45 -0.17 9.74 12.53
N ARG A 46 0.20 10.34 11.39
CA ARG A 46 0.64 11.74 11.34
C ARG A 46 -0.48 12.68 11.82
N GLY A 47 -0.10 13.76 12.49
CA GLY A 47 -1.06 14.81 12.87
C GLY A 47 -1.91 14.53 14.12
N THR A 48 -1.72 13.38 14.81
CA THR A 48 -2.47 12.97 16.01
C THR A 48 -1.96 13.56 17.32
N GLY A 49 -0.85 14.30 17.31
CA GLY A 49 -0.35 15.02 18.49
C GLY A 49 0.93 14.45 19.14
N LYS A 50 1.61 13.44 18.57
CA LYS A 50 2.83 12.81 19.13
C LYS A 50 3.91 13.81 19.52
N THR A 51 4.40 14.60 18.58
CA THR A 51 5.46 15.61 18.82
C THR A 51 4.97 16.72 19.74
N THR A 52 3.67 17.01 19.76
CA THR A 52 3.08 17.98 20.68
C THR A 52 3.12 17.47 22.12
N CYS A 53 2.67 16.24 22.36
CA CYS A 53 2.74 15.61 23.68
C CYS A 53 4.19 15.43 24.14
N ALA A 54 5.12 15.11 23.23
CA ALA A 54 6.56 15.05 23.52
C ALA A 54 7.08 16.39 24.06
N LYS A 55 6.73 17.51 23.42
CA LYS A 55 7.10 18.85 23.88
C LYS A 55 6.46 19.24 25.21
N ILE A 56 5.18 18.87 25.40
CA ILE A 56 4.50 19.12 26.68
C ILE A 56 5.17 18.33 27.80
N LEU A 57 5.48 17.04 27.55
CA LEU A 57 6.19 16.19 28.52
C LEU A 57 7.56 16.77 28.86
N ALA A 58 8.36 17.16 27.86
CA ALA A 58 9.68 17.77 28.07
C ALA A 58 9.61 19.05 28.92
N LYS A 59 8.57 19.87 28.73
CA LYS A 59 8.31 21.05 29.56
C LYS A 59 7.84 20.66 30.97
N ALA A 60 6.94 19.67 31.09
CA ALA A 60 6.35 19.28 32.37
C ALA A 60 7.39 18.70 33.34
N VAL A 61 8.30 17.82 32.86
CA VAL A 61 9.36 17.22 33.68
C VAL A 61 10.39 18.24 34.16
N ASN A 62 10.51 19.39 33.47
CA ASN A 62 11.47 20.45 33.74
C ASN A 62 10.86 21.74 34.29
N CYS A 63 9.51 21.78 34.41
CA CYS A 63 8.82 22.98 34.89
C CYS A 63 9.13 23.30 36.34
N LEU A 64 9.40 24.58 36.63
CA LEU A 64 9.68 25.03 38.00
C LEU A 64 8.42 25.06 38.88
N HIS A 65 7.25 25.29 38.26
CA HIS A 65 5.98 25.43 38.95
C HIS A 65 4.89 24.62 38.22
N PRO A 66 4.97 23.28 38.22
CA PRO A 66 3.95 22.46 37.54
C PRO A 66 2.59 22.56 38.25
N VAL A 67 1.51 22.63 37.48
CA VAL A 67 0.15 22.68 38.01
C VAL A 67 -0.56 21.37 37.62
N ASN A 68 -0.86 20.53 38.61
CA ASN A 68 -1.49 19.21 38.39
C ASN A 68 -0.78 18.38 37.31
N GLY A 69 0.55 18.38 37.30
CA GLY A 69 1.35 17.67 36.30
C GLY A 69 1.51 18.39 34.95
N ASN A 70 0.77 19.48 34.71
CA ASN A 70 0.95 20.29 33.49
C ASN A 70 2.05 21.33 33.65
N PRO A 71 2.77 21.69 32.57
CA PRO A 71 3.73 22.79 32.61
C PRO A 71 3.00 24.14 32.78
N CYS A 72 3.57 25.04 33.57
CA CYS A 72 2.96 26.36 33.82
C CYS A 72 2.95 27.30 32.59
N GLY A 73 3.84 27.05 31.60
CA GLY A 73 3.97 27.87 30.39
C GLY A 73 4.62 29.26 30.60
N GLU A 74 4.83 29.70 31.85
CA GLU A 74 5.27 31.07 32.16
C GLU A 74 6.67 31.15 32.77
N CYS A 75 7.16 30.11 33.40
CA CYS A 75 8.50 30.10 34.00
C CYS A 75 9.61 30.19 32.95
N GLU A 76 10.81 30.54 33.38
CA GLU A 76 11.96 30.69 32.50
C GLU A 76 12.25 29.44 31.68
N ILE A 77 12.10 28.24 32.29
CA ILE A 77 12.31 26.97 31.61
C ILE A 77 11.24 26.74 30.53
N CYS A 78 9.97 26.93 30.83
CA CYS A 78 8.90 26.74 29.87
C CYS A 78 9.04 27.68 28.65
N LYS A 79 9.31 28.97 28.89
CA LYS A 79 9.52 29.95 27.84
C LYS A 79 10.80 29.66 27.05
N GLY A 80 11.84 29.23 27.73
CA GLY A 80 13.12 28.89 27.11
C GLY A 80 13.02 27.66 26.19
N ILE A 81 12.25 26.63 26.57
CA ILE A 81 11.98 25.47 25.72
C ILE A 81 11.14 25.88 24.49
N ASP A 82 10.10 26.70 24.68
CA ASP A 82 9.25 27.15 23.58
C ASP A 82 10.02 28.03 22.56
N SER A 83 11.00 28.79 23.02
CA SER A 83 11.87 29.63 22.16
C SER A 83 13.06 28.87 21.56
N GLY A 84 13.33 27.63 22.01
CA GLY A 84 14.52 26.87 21.61
C GLY A 84 15.82 27.38 22.25
N GLY A 85 15.73 28.22 23.30
CA GLY A 85 16.88 28.79 23.98
C GLY A 85 17.52 27.91 25.08
N ILE A 86 16.93 26.75 25.38
CA ILE A 86 17.44 25.79 26.35
C ILE A 86 18.04 24.59 25.65
N LEU A 87 19.35 24.39 25.82
CA LEU A 87 20.11 23.28 25.22
C LEU A 87 19.84 21.92 25.89
N ASP A 88 19.29 21.92 27.11
CA ASP A 88 18.98 20.69 27.84
C ASP A 88 17.77 19.94 27.25
N VAL A 89 16.99 20.56 26.32
CA VAL A 89 15.91 19.92 25.57
C VAL A 89 16.24 20.01 24.09
N THR A 90 16.62 18.88 23.51
CA THR A 90 17.00 18.77 22.11
C THR A 90 15.89 18.08 21.31
N GLU A 91 15.43 18.71 20.24
CA GLU A 91 14.47 18.14 19.29
C GLU A 91 15.20 17.84 17.99
N MET A 92 15.12 16.60 17.54
CA MET A 92 15.72 16.12 16.31
C MET A 92 14.66 15.44 15.45
N ASP A 93 14.61 15.81 14.18
CA ASP A 93 13.85 15.09 13.16
C ASP A 93 14.77 14.07 12.48
N ALA A 94 14.50 12.78 12.69
CA ALA A 94 15.28 11.70 12.09
C ALA A 94 15.13 11.61 10.57
N ALA A 95 14.13 12.26 9.96
CA ALA A 95 14.03 12.35 8.51
C ALA A 95 15.16 13.22 7.91
N SER A 96 15.58 14.25 8.64
CA SER A 96 16.67 15.17 8.26
C SER A 96 18.04 14.71 8.78
N ASN A 97 18.08 14.05 9.95
CA ASN A 97 19.29 13.65 10.68
C ASN A 97 19.31 12.12 10.84
N ARG A 98 19.61 11.39 9.76
CA ARG A 98 19.53 9.92 9.70
C ARG A 98 20.81 9.20 10.08
N LYS A 99 21.95 9.93 10.10
CA LYS A 99 23.28 9.35 10.17
C LYS A 99 23.63 8.92 11.59
N ILE A 100 24.51 7.94 11.68
CA ILE A 100 25.06 7.46 12.95
C ILE A 100 25.78 8.56 13.72
N ASP A 101 26.41 9.52 13.04
CA ASP A 101 27.17 10.60 13.66
C ASP A 101 26.27 11.56 14.43
N ASP A 102 25.04 11.84 13.93
CA ASP A 102 24.05 12.67 14.62
C ASP A 102 23.64 12.02 15.95
N ILE A 103 23.45 10.70 15.97
CA ILE A 103 23.09 9.94 17.17
C ILE A 103 24.30 9.80 18.12
N ARG A 104 25.52 9.63 17.61
CA ARG A 104 26.73 9.61 18.43
C ARG A 104 26.93 10.92 19.20
N GLN A 105 26.68 12.05 18.52
CA GLN A 105 26.73 13.34 19.21
C GLN A 105 25.73 13.39 20.37
N ILE A 106 24.51 12.92 20.22
CA ILE A 106 23.53 12.83 21.31
C ILE A 106 24.02 11.91 22.42
N ILE A 107 24.63 10.76 22.11
CA ILE A 107 25.14 9.80 23.08
C ILE A 107 26.31 10.40 23.88
N ASP A 108 27.19 11.14 23.23
CA ASP A 108 28.29 11.83 23.89
C ASP A 108 27.79 12.95 24.81
N GLU A 109 26.79 13.71 24.34
CA GLU A 109 26.19 14.79 25.11
C GLU A 109 25.39 14.30 26.32
N VAL A 110 24.73 13.14 26.23
CA VAL A 110 23.86 12.61 27.30
C VAL A 110 24.63 12.26 28.57
N GLN A 111 25.95 12.03 28.47
CA GLN A 111 26.82 11.78 29.63
C GLN A 111 26.93 12.99 30.55
N PHE A 112 26.70 14.18 30.05
CA PHE A 112 26.82 15.41 30.83
C PHE A 112 25.49 15.78 31.49
N LYS A 113 25.53 16.18 32.75
CA LYS A 113 24.36 16.67 33.48
C LYS A 113 23.74 17.90 32.79
N PRO A 114 22.43 18.10 32.90
CA PRO A 114 21.76 19.29 32.36
C PRO A 114 22.31 20.57 33.04
N SER A 115 22.33 21.66 32.28
CA SER A 115 22.91 22.94 32.76
C SER A 115 21.90 23.78 33.53
N LYS A 116 20.61 23.79 33.11
CA LYS A 116 19.54 24.61 33.69
C LYS A 116 18.32 23.79 34.10
N CYS A 117 18.09 22.67 33.46
CA CYS A 117 16.92 21.82 33.67
C CYS A 117 17.18 20.74 34.73
N LYS A 118 16.10 20.11 35.20
CA LYS A 118 16.19 18.92 36.05
C LYS A 118 16.60 17.68 35.25
N TYR A 119 16.04 17.54 34.05
CA TYR A 119 16.27 16.44 33.12
C TYR A 119 16.77 16.95 31.79
N ARG A 120 17.68 16.20 31.19
CA ARG A 120 18.09 16.37 29.80
C ARG A 120 17.17 15.55 28.94
N VAL A 121 16.42 16.19 28.01
CA VAL A 121 15.37 15.54 27.23
C VAL A 121 15.72 15.55 25.76
N TYR A 122 15.70 14.37 25.15
CA TYR A 122 15.89 14.19 23.71
C TYR A 122 14.60 13.74 23.06
N ILE A 123 14.05 14.58 22.18
CA ILE A 123 12.88 14.27 21.36
C ILE A 123 13.37 13.90 19.97
N ILE A 124 13.16 12.64 19.57
CA ILE A 124 13.53 12.14 18.25
C ILE A 124 12.22 11.84 17.48
N ASP A 125 11.89 12.72 16.55
CA ASP A 125 10.70 12.56 15.72
C ASP A 125 11.00 11.72 14.49
N GLU A 126 9.99 10.98 13.98
CA GLU A 126 10.07 10.01 12.89
C GLU A 126 11.27 9.04 13.03
N VAL A 127 11.45 8.53 14.25
CA VAL A 127 12.62 7.71 14.63
C VAL A 127 12.84 6.48 13.73
N HIS A 128 11.80 5.98 13.05
CA HIS A 128 11.90 4.88 12.07
C HIS A 128 12.78 5.21 10.85
N MET A 129 13.15 6.48 10.67
CA MET A 129 14.03 6.93 9.58
C MET A 129 15.52 6.80 9.92
N LEU A 130 15.87 6.44 11.16
CA LEU A 130 17.26 6.19 11.57
C LEU A 130 17.81 4.94 10.87
N THR A 131 19.13 4.95 10.62
CA THR A 131 19.83 3.75 10.11
C THR A 131 19.95 2.68 11.19
N THR A 132 20.18 1.44 10.80
CA THR A 132 20.35 0.32 11.73
C THR A 132 21.52 0.56 12.68
N GLU A 133 22.62 1.14 12.18
CA GLU A 133 23.79 1.49 12.97
C GLU A 133 23.48 2.56 14.02
N ALA A 134 22.64 3.55 13.68
CA ALA A 134 22.20 4.59 14.60
C ALA A 134 21.32 4.01 15.72
N PHE A 135 20.40 3.08 15.39
CA PHE A 135 19.64 2.33 16.39
C PHE A 135 20.56 1.54 17.33
N ASN A 136 21.54 0.79 16.79
CA ASN A 136 22.46 0.00 17.59
C ASN A 136 23.32 0.87 18.53
N ALA A 137 23.70 2.06 18.10
CA ALA A 137 24.40 3.02 18.97
C ALA A 137 23.53 3.50 20.14
N LEU A 138 22.24 3.77 19.88
CA LEU A 138 21.30 4.24 20.91
C LEU A 138 20.95 3.16 21.94
N LEU A 139 21.03 1.86 21.59
CA LEU A 139 20.65 0.74 22.47
C LEU A 139 21.39 0.75 23.79
N LYS A 140 22.71 1.00 23.78
CA LYS A 140 23.52 1.03 25.03
C LYS A 140 23.01 2.08 26.01
N THR A 141 22.66 3.26 25.52
CA THR A 141 22.15 4.36 26.36
C THR A 141 20.70 4.09 26.83
N LEU A 142 19.91 3.34 26.08
CA LEU A 142 18.57 2.93 26.51
C LEU A 142 18.60 1.75 27.50
N GLU A 143 19.67 0.93 27.51
CA GLU A 143 19.88 -0.15 28.49
C GLU A 143 20.36 0.37 29.81
N GLU A 144 21.33 1.30 29.79
CA GLU A 144 21.95 1.90 30.97
C GLU A 144 21.84 3.44 30.90
N PRO A 145 20.61 3.97 31.04
CA PRO A 145 20.38 5.40 30.90
C PRO A 145 20.92 6.17 32.10
N PRO A 146 21.58 7.33 31.90
CA PRO A 146 21.86 8.24 32.97
C PRO A 146 20.60 8.71 33.68
N GLU A 147 20.60 8.82 35.00
CA GLU A 147 19.40 9.19 35.80
C GLU A 147 18.77 10.54 35.42
N HIS A 148 19.54 11.41 34.80
CA HIS A 148 19.12 12.74 34.38
C HIS A 148 18.65 12.81 32.92
N ALA A 149 18.62 11.69 32.16
CA ALA A 149 18.29 11.66 30.76
C ALA A 149 16.88 11.05 30.51
N ILE A 150 16.12 11.69 29.65
CA ILE A 150 14.82 11.18 29.19
C ILE A 150 14.80 11.21 27.66
N PHE A 151 14.48 10.06 27.04
CA PHE A 151 14.30 9.92 25.61
C PHE A 151 12.82 9.86 25.27
N ILE A 152 12.40 10.64 24.29
CA ILE A 152 11.02 10.62 23.76
C ILE A 152 11.12 10.36 22.25
N LEU A 153 10.82 9.12 21.85
CA LEU A 153 10.86 8.67 20.48
C LEU A 153 9.46 8.78 19.89
N ALA A 154 9.31 9.37 18.72
CA ALA A 154 8.03 9.44 18.03
C ALA A 154 8.13 8.78 16.65
N THR A 155 7.09 8.03 16.23
CA THR A 155 7.06 7.35 14.93
C THR A 155 5.66 7.22 14.37
N THR A 156 5.55 7.26 13.05
CA THR A 156 4.35 6.86 12.32
C THR A 156 4.34 5.38 11.95
N GLU A 157 5.52 4.72 11.94
CA GLU A 157 5.70 3.36 11.46
C GLU A 157 6.40 2.47 12.48
N VAL A 158 5.64 2.01 13.48
CA VAL A 158 6.18 1.17 14.56
C VAL A 158 6.76 -0.17 14.08
N HIS A 159 6.23 -0.70 12.98
CA HIS A 159 6.67 -1.99 12.42
C HIS A 159 8.11 -1.94 11.84
N LYS A 160 8.64 -0.75 11.55
CA LYS A 160 10.03 -0.55 11.11
C LYS A 160 11.02 -0.48 12.27
N LEU A 161 10.56 -0.39 13.53
CA LEU A 161 11.46 -0.30 14.68
C LEU A 161 11.95 -1.69 15.10
N PRO A 162 13.25 -1.81 15.46
CA PRO A 162 13.79 -3.03 16.05
C PRO A 162 13.07 -3.41 17.35
N GLN A 163 12.81 -4.70 17.54
CA GLN A 163 12.18 -5.20 18.76
C GLN A 163 12.97 -4.87 20.04
N THR A 164 14.28 -4.72 19.90
CA THR A 164 15.20 -4.33 21.00
C THR A 164 14.91 -2.92 21.52
N ILE A 165 14.50 -1.97 20.67
CA ILE A 165 14.06 -0.62 21.06
C ILE A 165 12.67 -0.70 21.70
N LEU A 166 11.74 -1.44 21.08
CA LEU A 166 10.37 -1.56 21.56
C LEU A 166 10.29 -2.12 22.99
N SER A 167 11.17 -3.05 23.35
CA SER A 167 11.20 -3.66 24.69
C SER A 167 11.77 -2.76 25.81
N ARG A 168 12.42 -1.65 25.46
CA ARG A 168 13.07 -0.72 26.41
C ARG A 168 12.35 0.61 26.55
N CYS A 169 11.31 0.83 25.75
CA CYS A 169 10.54 2.07 25.79
C CYS A 169 9.12 1.82 26.32
N GLN A 170 8.63 2.74 27.12
CA GLN A 170 7.21 2.77 27.46
C GLN A 170 6.41 3.28 26.26
N ARG A 171 5.56 2.41 25.71
CA ARG A 171 4.83 2.69 24.47
C ARG A 171 3.49 3.34 24.75
N PHE A 172 3.18 4.38 23.96
CA PHE A 172 1.90 5.09 23.91
C PHE A 172 1.38 5.13 22.48
N ASP A 173 0.21 4.53 22.25
CA ASP A 173 -0.41 4.46 20.94
C ASP A 173 -1.42 5.60 20.74
N PHE A 174 -1.06 6.56 19.90
CA PHE A 174 -1.93 7.67 19.51
C PHE A 174 -2.95 7.20 18.47
N HIS A 175 -4.20 7.31 18.81
CA HIS A 175 -5.31 6.97 17.93
C HIS A 175 -5.67 8.13 17.00
N ARG A 176 -6.38 7.82 15.91
CA ARG A 176 -7.03 8.84 15.09
C ARG A 176 -8.05 9.58 15.94
N ILE A 177 -8.04 10.90 15.87
CA ILE A 177 -8.96 11.73 16.65
C ILE A 177 -10.35 11.61 16.04
N PRO A 178 -11.41 11.36 16.85
CA PRO A 178 -12.77 11.31 16.34
C PRO A 178 -13.16 12.61 15.62
N PRO A 179 -13.89 12.53 14.50
CA PRO A 179 -14.25 13.71 13.70
C PRO A 179 -14.99 14.78 14.51
N ARG A 180 -15.86 14.38 15.43
CA ARG A 180 -16.57 15.35 16.30
C ARG A 180 -15.61 16.13 17.19
N ALA A 181 -14.62 15.47 17.80
CA ALA A 181 -13.61 16.14 18.63
C ALA A 181 -12.73 17.11 17.82
N ILE A 182 -12.44 16.78 16.55
CA ILE A 182 -11.77 17.71 15.64
C ILE A 182 -12.68 18.90 15.32
N ALA A 183 -13.94 18.65 14.97
CA ALA A 183 -14.91 19.70 14.64
C ALA A 183 -15.10 20.68 15.82
N ASP A 184 -15.27 20.17 17.04
CA ASP A 184 -15.39 21.00 18.24
C ASP A 184 -14.13 21.88 18.45
N ARG A 185 -12.94 21.33 18.17
CA ARG A 185 -11.69 22.09 18.23
C ARG A 185 -11.60 23.15 17.13
N LEU A 186 -12.04 22.86 15.90
CA LEU A 186 -12.08 23.81 14.80
C LEU A 186 -13.04 24.96 15.09
N LEU A 187 -14.24 24.67 15.62
CA LEU A 187 -15.22 25.68 16.03
C LEU A 187 -14.64 26.61 17.11
N TYR A 188 -13.97 26.04 18.11
CA TYR A 188 -13.29 26.82 19.14
C TYR A 188 -12.22 27.75 18.53
N VAL A 189 -11.35 27.22 17.65
CA VAL A 189 -10.30 28.02 17.00
C VAL A 189 -10.88 29.10 16.11
N ALA A 190 -11.90 28.79 15.30
CA ALA A 190 -12.58 29.75 14.44
C ALA A 190 -13.19 30.92 15.26
N SER A 191 -13.85 30.61 16.38
CA SER A 191 -14.41 31.63 17.28
C SER A 191 -13.33 32.58 17.84
N GLN A 192 -12.16 32.06 18.16
CA GLN A 192 -11.02 32.84 18.68
C GLN A 192 -10.33 33.68 17.58
N GLU A 193 -10.39 33.23 16.32
CA GLU A 193 -9.90 34.01 15.18
C GLU A 193 -10.94 35.01 14.64
N GLY A 194 -12.15 35.04 15.22
CA GLY A 194 -13.22 35.96 14.80
C GLY A 194 -13.86 35.58 13.45
N VAL A 195 -13.90 34.29 13.13
CA VAL A 195 -14.41 33.73 11.87
C VAL A 195 -15.64 32.88 12.19
N THR A 196 -16.69 32.99 11.37
CA THR A 196 -17.86 32.11 11.46
C THR A 196 -17.59 30.79 10.74
N LEU A 197 -17.81 29.67 11.44
CA LEU A 197 -17.68 28.32 10.89
C LEU A 197 -18.96 27.54 11.20
N SER A 198 -19.64 27.04 10.18
CA SER A 198 -20.82 26.21 10.39
C SER A 198 -20.45 24.83 10.95
N ASP A 199 -21.36 24.19 11.72
CA ASP A 199 -21.12 22.85 12.28
C ASP A 199 -20.93 21.81 11.18
N GLY A 200 -21.69 21.90 10.08
CA GLY A 200 -21.52 21.05 8.90
C GLY A 200 -20.15 21.22 8.25
N ALA A 201 -19.69 22.45 8.07
CA ALA A 201 -18.36 22.74 7.54
C ALA A 201 -17.24 22.22 8.46
N ALA A 202 -17.41 22.35 9.78
CA ALA A 202 -16.44 21.82 10.75
C ALA A 202 -16.35 20.29 10.68
N LEU A 203 -17.49 19.60 10.60
CA LEU A 203 -17.54 18.14 10.44
C LEU A 203 -16.96 17.69 9.11
N LEU A 204 -17.25 18.39 8.02
CA LEU A 204 -16.68 18.10 6.71
C LEU A 204 -15.16 18.28 6.73
N ALA A 205 -14.64 19.36 7.29
CA ALA A 205 -13.20 19.60 7.44
C ALA A 205 -12.53 18.52 8.30
N ALA A 206 -13.18 18.09 9.38
CA ALA A 206 -12.71 17.02 10.23
C ALA A 206 -12.67 15.66 9.52
N SER A 207 -13.66 15.39 8.67
CA SER A 207 -13.72 14.19 7.83
C SER A 207 -12.56 14.14 6.83
N VAL A 208 -12.33 15.25 6.13
CA VAL A 208 -11.23 15.39 5.16
C VAL A 208 -9.87 15.18 5.80
N ALA A 209 -9.72 15.60 7.05
CA ALA A 209 -8.47 15.47 7.81
C ALA A 209 -8.21 14.06 8.35
N ASP A 210 -9.15 13.12 8.25
CA ASP A 210 -9.00 11.69 8.57
C ASP A 210 -8.32 11.42 9.93
N GLY A 211 -8.77 12.15 10.96
CA GLY A 211 -8.25 12.00 12.33
C GLY A 211 -6.96 12.77 12.63
N ALA A 212 -6.47 13.62 11.72
CA ALA A 212 -5.27 14.43 11.86
C ALA A 212 -5.61 15.90 12.17
N LEU A 213 -5.57 16.32 13.42
CA LEU A 213 -5.89 17.71 13.80
C LEU A 213 -5.01 18.77 13.13
N ARG A 214 -3.73 18.43 12.87
CA ARG A 214 -2.81 19.34 12.16
C ARG A 214 -3.30 19.66 10.76
N ASP A 215 -3.78 18.64 10.04
CA ASP A 215 -4.25 18.79 8.66
C ASP A 215 -5.62 19.50 8.63
N ALA A 216 -6.48 19.25 9.65
CA ALA A 216 -7.73 19.98 9.84
C ALA A 216 -7.50 21.49 10.06
N LEU A 217 -6.56 21.86 10.94
CA LEU A 217 -6.20 23.26 11.17
C LEU A 217 -5.55 23.91 9.93
N SER A 218 -4.78 23.14 9.15
CA SER A 218 -4.22 23.63 7.89
C SER A 218 -5.28 23.85 6.82
N LEU A 219 -6.35 23.03 6.83
CA LEU A 219 -7.51 23.21 5.96
C LEU A 219 -8.31 24.44 6.39
N LEU A 220 -8.58 24.61 7.69
CA LEU A 220 -9.25 25.80 8.22
C LEU A 220 -8.50 27.09 7.86
N ASP A 221 -7.17 27.07 7.93
CA ASP A 221 -6.31 28.19 7.55
C ASP A 221 -6.51 28.60 6.09
N ARG A 222 -6.64 27.62 5.18
CA ARG A 222 -6.98 27.86 3.77
C ARG A 222 -8.40 28.38 3.59
N CYS A 223 -9.36 27.88 4.37
CA CYS A 223 -10.74 28.39 4.31
C CYS A 223 -10.82 29.86 4.71
N ILE A 224 -10.12 30.25 5.79
CA ILE A 224 -10.05 31.65 6.26
C ILE A 224 -9.45 32.57 5.19
N ALA A 225 -8.49 32.07 4.41
CA ALA A 225 -7.92 32.86 3.30
C ALA A 225 -8.91 33.09 2.15
N ILE A 226 -9.99 32.29 2.04
CA ILE A 226 -11.03 32.40 1.01
C ILE A 226 -12.20 33.28 1.51
N SER A 227 -12.70 33.00 2.72
CA SER A 227 -13.87 33.71 3.28
C SER A 227 -13.79 33.77 4.81
N SER A 228 -14.38 34.84 5.39
CA SER A 228 -14.61 34.95 6.84
C SER A 228 -15.86 34.21 7.31
N ASP A 229 -16.76 33.85 6.41
CA ASP A 229 -17.91 33.00 6.65
C ASP A 229 -17.70 31.68 5.94
N ILE A 230 -17.52 30.60 6.73
CA ILE A 230 -17.06 29.30 6.23
C ILE A 230 -18.22 28.32 6.32
N ASP A 231 -18.79 28.05 5.17
CA ASP A 231 -19.77 26.99 4.94
C ASP A 231 -19.12 25.74 4.34
N GLU A 232 -19.90 24.72 4.02
CA GLU A 232 -19.41 23.48 3.42
C GLU A 232 -18.82 23.68 2.03
N ASP A 233 -19.34 24.63 1.23
CA ASP A 233 -18.85 24.90 -0.14
C ASP A 233 -17.47 25.55 -0.11
N VAL A 234 -17.20 26.43 0.86
CA VAL A 234 -15.87 27.01 1.11
C VAL A 234 -14.88 25.91 1.50
N VAL A 235 -15.27 24.97 2.39
CA VAL A 235 -14.41 23.85 2.78
C VAL A 235 -14.13 22.94 1.59
N ARG A 236 -15.14 22.60 0.77
CA ARG A 236 -14.97 21.81 -0.45
C ARG A 236 -13.99 22.48 -1.43
N SER A 237 -14.15 23.78 -1.62
CA SER A 237 -13.25 24.57 -2.48
C SER A 237 -11.82 24.57 -1.95
N ALA A 238 -11.63 24.88 -0.66
CA ALA A 238 -10.32 24.93 -0.01
C ALA A 238 -9.62 23.55 0.02
N ALA A 239 -10.40 22.45 0.16
CA ALA A 239 -9.89 21.10 0.13
C ALA A 239 -9.59 20.58 -1.28
N GLY A 240 -10.00 21.33 -2.33
CA GLY A 240 -9.94 20.85 -3.72
C GLY A 240 -10.92 19.69 -3.98
N LEU A 241 -11.96 19.58 -3.16
CA LEU A 241 -13.06 18.67 -3.35
C LEU A 241 -14.05 19.34 -4.29
N ALA A 242 -13.76 19.36 -5.60
CA ALA A 242 -14.81 19.62 -6.58
C ALA A 242 -16.00 18.72 -6.24
N ARG A 243 -17.24 19.25 -6.34
CA ARG A 243 -18.44 18.42 -6.13
C ARG A 243 -18.25 17.14 -6.93
N LYS A 244 -18.24 16.00 -6.24
CA LYS A 244 -17.99 14.69 -6.85
C LYS A 244 -19.23 14.21 -7.66
N THR A 245 -19.98 15.17 -8.25
CA THR A 245 -21.17 14.88 -9.05
C THR A 245 -20.88 13.87 -10.15
N TYR A 246 -19.68 13.92 -10.72
CA TYR A 246 -19.23 12.94 -11.72
C TYR A 246 -19.21 11.49 -11.20
N LEU A 247 -18.97 11.27 -9.88
CA LEU A 247 -19.03 9.91 -9.29
C LEU A 247 -20.47 9.40 -9.28
N PHE A 248 -21.41 10.25 -8.84
CA PHE A 248 -22.83 9.93 -8.87
C PHE A 248 -23.35 9.72 -10.28
N GLU A 249 -22.91 10.58 -11.25
CA GLU A 249 -23.23 10.41 -12.67
C GLU A 249 -22.70 9.09 -13.21
N LEU A 250 -21.42 8.76 -12.94
CA LEU A 250 -20.78 7.54 -13.41
C LEU A 250 -21.42 6.30 -12.78
N ALA A 251 -21.67 6.33 -11.46
CA ALA A 251 -22.39 5.26 -10.76
C ALA A 251 -23.80 5.06 -11.33
N ASN A 252 -24.55 6.13 -11.60
CA ASN A 252 -25.87 6.05 -12.23
C ASN A 252 -25.80 5.44 -13.64
N CYS A 253 -24.77 5.76 -14.43
CA CYS A 253 -24.58 5.15 -15.74
C CYS A 253 -24.32 3.63 -15.62
N VAL A 254 -23.50 3.21 -14.65
CA VAL A 254 -23.24 1.79 -14.37
C VAL A 254 -24.52 1.08 -13.91
N ILE A 255 -25.26 1.65 -12.94
CA ILE A 255 -26.53 1.09 -12.42
C ILE A 255 -27.55 0.90 -13.55
N ASN A 256 -27.66 1.89 -14.42
CA ASN A 256 -28.58 1.86 -15.57
C ASN A 256 -28.02 1.11 -16.79
N LYS A 257 -26.85 0.47 -16.67
CA LYS A 257 -26.16 -0.28 -17.75
C LYS A 257 -25.92 0.54 -19.01
N ASN A 258 -25.71 1.85 -18.87
CA ASN A 258 -25.42 2.76 -19.97
C ASN A 258 -23.91 2.91 -20.17
N THR A 259 -23.29 1.92 -20.81
CA THR A 259 -21.84 1.85 -21.04
C THR A 259 -21.33 3.03 -21.88
N ALA A 260 -22.09 3.44 -22.93
CA ALA A 260 -21.66 4.53 -23.80
C ALA A 260 -21.47 5.84 -23.02
N LYS A 261 -22.49 6.23 -22.24
CA LYS A 261 -22.43 7.46 -21.45
C LYS A 261 -21.37 7.38 -20.34
N ALA A 262 -21.18 6.21 -19.74
CA ALA A 262 -20.13 6.01 -18.74
C ALA A 262 -18.73 6.24 -19.33
N LEU A 263 -18.46 5.70 -20.53
CA LEU A 263 -17.18 5.93 -21.25
C LEU A 263 -17.01 7.39 -21.68
N GLU A 264 -18.09 8.07 -22.09
CA GLU A 264 -18.04 9.52 -22.39
C GLU A 264 -17.63 10.34 -21.16
N ILE A 265 -18.16 10.01 -19.97
CA ILE A 265 -17.77 10.67 -18.71
C ILE A 265 -16.30 10.43 -18.41
N VAL A 266 -15.81 9.17 -18.53
CA VAL A 266 -14.39 8.84 -18.33
C VAL A 266 -13.51 9.62 -19.31
N ASN A 267 -13.90 9.70 -20.60
CA ASN A 267 -13.17 10.45 -21.61
C ASN A 267 -13.13 11.96 -21.30
N ARG A 268 -14.25 12.55 -20.86
CA ARG A 268 -14.33 13.95 -20.42
C ARG A 268 -13.35 14.22 -19.27
N LEU A 269 -13.40 13.39 -18.21
CA LEU A 269 -12.56 13.53 -17.04
C LEU A 269 -11.07 13.34 -17.37
N TYR A 270 -10.74 12.44 -18.31
CA TYR A 270 -9.39 12.30 -18.83
C TYR A 270 -8.92 13.57 -19.58
N GLY A 271 -9.78 14.18 -20.38
CA GLY A 271 -9.51 15.47 -21.05
C GLY A 271 -9.30 16.63 -20.06
N GLU A 272 -9.94 16.58 -18.89
CA GLU A 272 -9.75 17.49 -17.77
C GLU A 272 -8.48 17.19 -16.94
N SER A 273 -7.61 16.29 -17.41
CA SER A 273 -6.37 15.86 -16.74
C SER A 273 -6.60 15.20 -15.36
N LYS A 274 -7.76 14.57 -15.16
CA LYS A 274 -8.04 13.79 -13.95
C LYS A 274 -7.19 12.51 -13.95
N ASP A 275 -6.57 12.21 -12.82
CA ASP A 275 -5.84 10.96 -12.59
C ASP A 275 -6.82 9.78 -12.60
N MET A 276 -6.61 8.80 -13.49
CA MET A 276 -7.51 7.67 -13.69
C MET A 276 -7.41 6.64 -12.56
N ALA A 277 -6.23 6.45 -11.96
CA ALA A 277 -6.08 5.57 -10.81
C ALA A 277 -6.81 6.15 -9.59
N ARG A 278 -6.68 7.46 -9.38
CA ARG A 278 -7.43 8.16 -8.34
C ARG A 278 -8.95 8.11 -8.58
N LEU A 279 -9.41 8.26 -9.83
CA LEU A 279 -10.82 8.14 -10.18
C LEU A 279 -11.36 6.74 -9.88
N CYS A 280 -10.57 5.69 -10.15
CA CYS A 280 -10.90 4.31 -9.82
C CYS A 280 -11.05 4.12 -8.30
N ASP A 281 -10.13 4.63 -7.50
CA ASP A 281 -10.16 4.58 -6.03
C ASP A 281 -11.36 5.35 -5.45
N GLU A 282 -11.65 6.54 -6.00
CA GLU A 282 -12.82 7.33 -5.62
C GLU A 282 -14.13 6.59 -5.93
N LEU A 283 -14.21 5.89 -7.07
CA LEU A 283 -15.37 5.08 -7.45
C LEU A 283 -15.52 3.84 -6.57
N LEU A 284 -14.41 3.18 -6.22
CA LEU A 284 -14.37 2.07 -5.27
C LEU A 284 -14.87 2.51 -3.88
N SER A 285 -14.40 3.68 -3.41
CA SER A 285 -14.86 4.30 -2.15
C SER A 285 -16.34 4.64 -2.17
N HIS A 286 -16.86 5.09 -3.32
CA HIS A 286 -18.29 5.37 -3.50
C HIS A 286 -19.14 4.10 -3.36
N PHE A 287 -18.78 3.01 -4.06
CA PHE A 287 -19.51 1.73 -3.92
C PHE A 287 -19.36 1.12 -2.51
N ARG A 288 -18.21 1.31 -1.83
CA ARG A 288 -18.07 0.96 -0.41
C ARG A 288 -19.08 1.72 0.46
N THR A 289 -19.31 2.99 0.18
CA THR A 289 -20.33 3.79 0.88
C THR A 289 -21.73 3.22 0.65
N LEU A 290 -22.08 2.87 -0.60
CA LEU A 290 -23.37 2.23 -0.92
C LEU A 290 -23.53 0.87 -0.19
N MET A 291 -22.46 0.09 -0.08
CA MET A 291 -22.44 -1.17 0.68
C MET A 291 -22.74 -0.93 2.18
N LEU A 292 -22.11 0.07 2.78
CA LEU A 292 -22.31 0.39 4.18
C LEU A 292 -23.73 0.88 4.45
N ILE A 293 -24.29 1.74 3.59
CA ILE A 293 -25.68 2.20 3.67
C ILE A 293 -26.65 1.00 3.68
N LYS A 294 -26.36 -0.02 2.86
CA LYS A 294 -27.23 -1.19 2.75
C LYS A 294 -27.07 -2.22 3.87
N SER A 295 -25.88 -2.29 4.49
CA SER A 295 -25.53 -3.35 5.44
C SER A 295 -25.62 -2.94 6.89
N VAL A 296 -25.54 -1.64 7.20
CA VAL A 296 -25.48 -1.12 8.58
C VAL A 296 -26.80 -0.49 8.97
N LYS A 297 -27.24 -0.68 10.22
CA LYS A 297 -28.49 -0.10 10.73
C LYS A 297 -28.44 1.42 10.83
N ASN A 298 -27.31 1.97 11.32
CA ASN A 298 -27.07 3.40 11.44
C ASN A 298 -25.84 3.79 10.61
N PRO A 299 -25.97 3.92 9.30
CA PRO A 299 -24.81 4.19 8.42
C PRO A 299 -24.20 5.57 8.67
N ARG A 300 -24.95 6.53 9.19
CA ARG A 300 -24.45 7.88 9.53
C ARG A 300 -23.40 7.90 10.64
N ASP A 301 -23.33 6.88 11.47
CA ASP A 301 -22.30 6.77 12.52
C ASP A 301 -20.91 6.44 11.92
N ILE A 302 -20.89 5.86 10.71
CA ILE A 302 -19.68 5.37 10.04
C ILE A 302 -19.35 6.22 8.80
N ILE A 303 -20.39 6.71 8.10
CA ILE A 303 -20.26 7.46 6.85
C ILE A 303 -20.36 8.95 7.17
N ILE A 304 -19.29 9.67 6.86
CA ILE A 304 -19.22 11.12 7.01
C ILE A 304 -19.27 11.74 5.62
N MET A 305 -20.44 12.27 5.26
CA MET A 305 -20.68 12.98 4.01
C MET A 305 -21.81 13.98 4.22
N ALA A 306 -21.95 14.94 3.31
CA ALA A 306 -23.02 15.93 3.36
C ALA A 306 -24.41 15.29 3.21
N ASP A 307 -25.44 15.93 3.75
CA ASP A 307 -26.79 15.36 3.78
C ASP A 307 -27.35 15.13 2.37
N ASP A 308 -27.12 16.06 1.45
CA ASP A 308 -27.52 15.97 0.04
C ASP A 308 -26.84 14.80 -0.69
N GLU A 309 -25.55 14.59 -0.44
CA GLU A 309 -24.78 13.46 -1.02
C GLU A 309 -25.24 12.13 -0.41
N PHE A 310 -25.55 12.11 0.88
CA PHE A 310 -26.02 10.91 1.57
C PHE A 310 -27.39 10.45 1.03
N GLU A 311 -28.33 11.38 0.81
CA GLU A 311 -29.64 11.08 0.22
C GLU A 311 -29.48 10.51 -1.20
N GLN A 312 -28.62 11.11 -2.03
CA GLN A 312 -28.33 10.59 -3.37
C GLN A 312 -27.71 9.19 -3.31
N ALA A 313 -26.75 8.95 -2.42
CA ALA A 313 -26.15 7.64 -2.23
C ALA A 313 -27.16 6.60 -1.74
N GLN A 314 -28.07 6.99 -0.84
CA GLN A 314 -29.13 6.11 -0.37
C GLN A 314 -30.05 5.68 -1.51
N VAL A 315 -30.47 6.62 -2.37
CA VAL A 315 -31.27 6.31 -3.55
C VAL A 315 -30.53 5.33 -4.48
N GLN A 316 -29.24 5.57 -4.76
CA GLN A 316 -28.44 4.64 -5.59
C GLN A 316 -28.31 3.26 -4.95
N SER A 317 -28.11 3.18 -3.64
CA SER A 317 -28.03 1.92 -2.89
C SER A 317 -29.30 1.08 -3.01
N ASP A 318 -30.50 1.70 -3.08
CA ASP A 318 -31.77 1.00 -3.18
C ASP A 318 -31.94 0.27 -4.51
N TYR A 319 -31.36 0.80 -5.59
CA TYR A 319 -31.40 0.16 -6.91
C TYR A 319 -30.49 -1.07 -7.05
N LEU A 320 -29.43 -1.16 -6.23
CA LEU A 320 -28.45 -2.25 -6.29
C LEU A 320 -28.76 -3.36 -5.29
N SER A 321 -28.41 -4.60 -5.60
CA SER A 321 -28.30 -5.65 -4.60
C SER A 321 -26.93 -5.61 -3.91
N LEU A 322 -26.81 -6.21 -2.73
CA LEU A 322 -25.51 -6.35 -2.08
C LEU A 322 -24.52 -7.14 -2.94
N ALA A 323 -25.01 -8.16 -3.66
CA ALA A 323 -24.20 -8.95 -4.60
C ALA A 323 -23.65 -8.10 -5.75
N ASP A 324 -24.48 -7.20 -6.32
CA ASP A 324 -24.03 -6.28 -7.37
C ASP A 324 -22.93 -5.35 -6.86
N ILE A 325 -23.11 -4.77 -5.64
CA ILE A 325 -22.14 -3.86 -5.06
C ILE A 325 -20.81 -4.58 -4.80
N VAL A 326 -20.84 -5.79 -4.24
CA VAL A 326 -19.62 -6.59 -3.99
C VAL A 326 -18.90 -6.92 -5.30
N TYR A 327 -19.63 -7.31 -6.33
CA TYR A 327 -19.08 -7.54 -7.65
C TYR A 327 -18.44 -6.26 -8.23
N TYR A 328 -19.10 -5.11 -8.12
CA TYR A 328 -18.55 -3.84 -8.60
C TYR A 328 -17.26 -3.47 -7.88
N MET A 329 -17.21 -3.66 -6.56
CA MET A 329 -16.00 -3.42 -5.77
C MET A 329 -14.86 -4.36 -6.15
N ASP A 330 -15.13 -5.62 -6.42
CA ASP A 330 -14.11 -6.59 -6.84
C ASP A 330 -13.52 -6.21 -8.22
N VAL A 331 -14.36 -5.88 -9.21
CA VAL A 331 -13.89 -5.45 -10.54
C VAL A 331 -13.02 -4.20 -10.45
N LEU A 332 -13.44 -3.18 -9.68
CA LEU A 332 -12.67 -1.95 -9.49
C LEU A 332 -11.38 -2.18 -8.73
N SER A 333 -11.39 -3.05 -7.70
CA SER A 333 -10.19 -3.39 -6.93
C SER A 333 -9.14 -4.07 -7.80
N ARG A 334 -9.56 -4.99 -8.68
CA ARG A 334 -8.65 -5.64 -9.65
C ARG A 334 -8.11 -4.63 -10.67
N ALA A 335 -8.96 -3.75 -11.20
CA ALA A 335 -8.52 -2.70 -12.11
C ALA A 335 -7.49 -1.76 -11.44
N TYR A 336 -7.75 -1.32 -10.22
CA TYR A 336 -6.83 -0.49 -9.45
C TYR A 336 -5.47 -1.17 -9.21
N GLN A 337 -5.47 -2.47 -8.89
CA GLN A 337 -4.23 -3.24 -8.71
C GLN A 337 -3.42 -3.41 -10.00
N ASN A 338 -4.08 -3.42 -11.17
CA ASN A 338 -3.42 -3.52 -12.47
C ASN A 338 -2.87 -2.18 -12.95
N MET A 339 -3.46 -1.06 -12.52
CA MET A 339 -2.96 0.29 -12.80
C MET A 339 -1.52 0.43 -12.33
N GLY A 340 -0.68 1.12 -13.10
CA GLY A 340 0.75 1.26 -12.83
C GLY A 340 1.63 0.05 -13.22
N ARG A 341 1.05 -1.08 -13.67
CA ARG A 341 1.81 -2.28 -14.10
C ARG A 341 2.07 -2.38 -15.61
N GLY A 342 1.73 -1.34 -16.39
CA GLY A 342 2.11 -1.24 -17.80
C GLY A 342 0.98 -1.27 -18.84
N THR A 343 -0.29 -1.50 -18.46
CA THR A 343 -1.45 -1.55 -19.38
C THR A 343 -2.07 -0.18 -19.68
N GLY A 344 -1.66 0.88 -18.98
CA GLY A 344 -2.25 2.23 -19.08
C GLY A 344 -3.51 2.36 -18.23
N ASP A 345 -3.44 3.25 -17.24
CA ASP A 345 -4.49 3.42 -16.20
C ASP A 345 -5.88 3.73 -16.80
N ARG A 346 -5.91 4.48 -17.90
CA ARG A 346 -7.14 4.79 -18.62
C ARG A 346 -7.82 3.53 -19.17
N THR A 347 -7.07 2.67 -19.84
CA THR A 347 -7.60 1.46 -20.46
C THR A 347 -8.16 0.50 -19.41
N GLU A 348 -7.46 0.35 -18.28
CA GLU A 348 -7.94 -0.49 -17.17
C GLU A 348 -9.25 0.03 -16.58
N LEU A 349 -9.40 1.36 -16.42
CA LEU A 349 -10.66 1.94 -15.95
C LEU A 349 -11.79 1.77 -16.97
N GLU A 350 -11.55 2.02 -18.26
CA GLU A 350 -12.53 1.83 -19.33
C GLU A 350 -12.99 0.36 -19.39
N MET A 351 -12.08 -0.60 -19.29
CA MET A 351 -12.42 -2.03 -19.22
C MET A 351 -13.25 -2.37 -17.98
N ALA A 352 -12.90 -1.81 -16.82
CA ALA A 352 -13.67 -2.00 -15.60
C ALA A 352 -15.10 -1.46 -15.77
N VAL A 353 -15.27 -0.24 -16.28
CA VAL A 353 -16.58 0.37 -16.52
C VAL A 353 -17.43 -0.44 -17.49
N VAL A 354 -16.84 -1.01 -18.54
CA VAL A 354 -17.54 -1.92 -19.47
C VAL A 354 -18.03 -3.18 -18.74
N LYS A 355 -17.18 -3.81 -17.92
CA LYS A 355 -17.56 -5.00 -17.12
C LYS A 355 -18.65 -4.69 -16.10
N LEU A 356 -18.58 -3.54 -15.43
CA LEU A 356 -19.60 -3.10 -14.47
C LEU A 356 -20.96 -2.91 -15.14
N SER A 357 -20.98 -2.36 -16.36
CA SER A 357 -22.21 -2.12 -17.11
C SER A 357 -22.75 -3.39 -17.80
N SER A 358 -21.89 -4.40 -18.05
CA SER A 358 -22.19 -5.61 -18.80
C SER A 358 -21.61 -6.83 -18.09
N ALA A 359 -22.22 -7.22 -16.97
CA ALA A 359 -21.78 -8.38 -16.15
C ALA A 359 -21.80 -9.72 -16.94
N GLU A 360 -22.39 -9.74 -18.13
CA GLU A 360 -22.42 -10.91 -19.02
C GLU A 360 -21.04 -11.20 -19.63
N LEU A 361 -20.18 -10.20 -19.70
CA LEU A 361 -18.81 -10.31 -20.23
C LEU A 361 -17.81 -10.89 -19.23
N ASP A 362 -18.21 -11.02 -17.97
CA ASP A 362 -17.35 -11.53 -16.91
C ASP A 362 -17.81 -12.94 -16.48
N GLY A 363 -16.90 -13.91 -16.56
CA GLY A 363 -17.13 -15.32 -16.16
C GLY A 363 -16.75 -15.62 -14.71
N THR A 364 -16.50 -14.60 -13.88
CA THR A 364 -16.14 -14.80 -12.46
C THR A 364 -17.32 -15.30 -11.64
N VAL A 365 -17.02 -15.97 -10.51
CA VAL A 365 -18.04 -16.50 -9.60
C VAL A 365 -18.91 -15.36 -9.04
N GLU A 366 -18.33 -14.20 -8.80
CA GLU A 366 -18.98 -12.99 -8.31
C GLU A 366 -20.00 -12.45 -9.33
N ALA A 367 -19.61 -12.39 -10.61
CA ALA A 367 -20.51 -12.00 -11.71
C ALA A 367 -21.67 -12.98 -11.87
N LEU A 368 -21.40 -14.28 -11.80
CA LEU A 368 -22.43 -15.33 -11.88
C LEU A 368 -23.38 -15.23 -10.69
N THR A 369 -22.89 -14.99 -9.48
CA THR A 369 -23.70 -14.83 -8.27
C THR A 369 -24.61 -13.60 -8.39
N ALA A 370 -24.10 -12.48 -8.88
CA ALA A 370 -24.89 -11.26 -9.12
C ALA A 370 -26.00 -11.52 -10.15
N ARG A 371 -25.71 -12.25 -11.25
CA ARG A 371 -26.69 -12.64 -12.27
C ARG A 371 -27.77 -13.57 -11.72
N VAL A 372 -27.38 -14.59 -10.94
CA VAL A 372 -28.33 -15.50 -10.29
C VAL A 372 -29.25 -14.73 -9.34
N THR A 373 -28.72 -13.84 -8.52
CA THR A 373 -29.49 -12.99 -7.60
C THR A 373 -30.47 -12.08 -8.37
N ALA A 374 -30.05 -11.53 -9.50
CA ALA A 374 -30.92 -10.72 -10.37
C ALA A 374 -32.06 -11.53 -10.99
N LEU A 375 -31.76 -12.75 -11.45
CA LEU A 375 -32.77 -13.67 -11.99
C LEU A 375 -33.77 -14.12 -10.92
N GLU A 376 -33.31 -14.46 -9.73
CA GLU A 376 -34.17 -14.79 -8.58
C GLU A 376 -35.12 -13.65 -8.21
N LYS A 377 -34.63 -12.40 -8.22
CA LYS A 377 -35.47 -11.22 -8.00
C LYS A 377 -36.47 -11.02 -9.10
N ALA A 378 -36.10 -11.24 -10.36
CA ALA A 378 -37.00 -11.14 -11.50
C ALA A 378 -38.13 -12.20 -11.43
N VAL A 379 -37.78 -13.44 -11.10
CA VAL A 379 -38.73 -14.53 -10.88
C VAL A 379 -39.69 -14.22 -9.72
N LYS A 380 -39.17 -13.74 -8.56
CA LYS A 380 -40.00 -13.34 -7.42
C LYS A 380 -40.95 -12.17 -7.72
N LYS A 381 -40.60 -11.27 -8.64
CA LYS A 381 -41.46 -10.17 -9.15
C LYS A 381 -42.51 -10.63 -10.19
N GLY A 382 -42.56 -11.92 -10.51
CA GLY A 382 -43.57 -12.47 -11.38
C GLY A 382 -43.35 -12.21 -12.87
N ILE A 383 -42.17 -11.85 -13.30
CA ILE A 383 -41.80 -11.75 -14.71
C ILE A 383 -41.67 -13.19 -15.23
N ARG A 384 -42.68 -13.65 -16.00
CA ARG A 384 -42.58 -14.90 -16.75
C ARG A 384 -41.53 -14.72 -17.84
N VAL A 385 -40.41 -15.43 -17.72
CA VAL A 385 -39.46 -15.55 -18.83
C VAL A 385 -40.17 -16.36 -19.90
N ASN A 386 -40.62 -15.74 -20.98
CA ASN A 386 -41.08 -16.43 -22.16
C ASN A 386 -39.87 -17.10 -22.81
N CYS A 387 -39.61 -18.33 -22.43
CA CYS A 387 -38.76 -19.21 -23.22
C CYS A 387 -39.54 -19.48 -24.52
N VAL A 388 -39.15 -18.83 -25.60
CA VAL A 388 -39.54 -19.26 -26.95
C VAL A 388 -38.81 -20.56 -27.20
N PRO A 389 -39.51 -21.70 -27.33
CA PRO A 389 -38.81 -22.94 -27.69
C PRO A 389 -38.43 -22.79 -29.18
N GLU A 390 -37.16 -22.76 -29.44
CA GLU A 390 -36.62 -22.93 -30.79
C GLU A 390 -37.02 -24.32 -31.28
N GLN A 391 -37.99 -24.35 -32.17
CA GLN A 391 -38.43 -25.58 -32.80
C GLN A 391 -37.29 -26.12 -33.65
N VAL A 392 -36.64 -27.16 -33.15
CA VAL A 392 -35.78 -28.03 -33.96
C VAL A 392 -36.69 -28.78 -34.93
N GLN A 393 -36.80 -28.31 -36.19
CA GLN A 393 -37.42 -29.05 -37.28
C GLN A 393 -36.48 -30.20 -37.64
N ALA A 394 -36.92 -31.39 -37.33
CA ALA A 394 -36.34 -32.63 -37.82
C ALA A 394 -36.64 -32.77 -39.32
N VAL A 395 -35.57 -32.75 -40.12
CA VAL A 395 -35.64 -33.05 -41.56
C VAL A 395 -35.56 -34.55 -41.75
N SER A 396 -36.66 -35.15 -42.17
CA SER A 396 -36.69 -36.49 -42.76
C SER A 396 -36.76 -36.35 -44.29
N GLN A 397 -35.78 -36.95 -44.97
CA GLN A 397 -35.79 -37.13 -46.43
C GLN A 397 -36.74 -38.24 -46.84
N PRO A 398 -37.27 -38.26 -48.10
CA PRO A 398 -36.64 -39.02 -49.19
C PRO A 398 -36.74 -38.45 -50.64
N VAL A 399 -35.62 -38.52 -51.30
CA VAL A 399 -35.28 -38.98 -52.70
C VAL A 399 -36.25 -38.80 -53.93
N GLN A 400 -35.59 -38.35 -55.03
CA GLN A 400 -35.82 -38.48 -56.48
C GLN A 400 -36.56 -37.31 -57.17
N SER A 401 -36.02 -36.69 -58.22
CA SER A 401 -35.57 -37.02 -59.56
C SER A 401 -35.24 -35.74 -60.37
N GLU A 402 -34.26 -35.82 -61.24
CA GLU A 402 -33.73 -34.89 -62.25
C GLU A 402 -34.70 -34.54 -63.41
N PRO A 403 -34.19 -33.78 -64.46
CA PRO A 403 -34.13 -32.31 -64.68
C PRO A 403 -35.00 -31.86 -65.87
N PRO A 404 -34.95 -30.66 -66.47
CA PRO A 404 -33.89 -30.11 -67.30
C PRO A 404 -33.71 -28.54 -67.29
N LYS A 405 -32.60 -28.11 -67.87
CA LYS A 405 -32.15 -26.80 -68.35
C LYS A 405 -32.95 -26.33 -69.62
N PRO A 406 -32.65 -25.15 -70.27
CA PRO A 406 -31.88 -23.96 -69.99
C PRO A 406 -32.52 -22.61 -70.45
N GLU A 407 -31.82 -21.48 -70.34
CA GLU A 407 -31.63 -20.31 -71.23
C GLU A 407 -31.45 -19.02 -70.47
N VAL A 408 -30.30 -18.38 -70.49
CA VAL A 408 -29.60 -17.45 -71.41
C VAL A 408 -30.29 -16.08 -71.57
N GLN A 409 -29.63 -15.03 -71.12
CA GLN A 409 -29.20 -13.76 -71.76
C GLN A 409 -28.77 -12.74 -70.72
N LYS A 410 -27.50 -12.39 -70.72
CA LYS A 410 -26.73 -11.31 -71.38
C LYS A 410 -27.20 -9.90 -70.97
N SER A 411 -26.26 -9.17 -70.36
CA SER A 411 -25.50 -8.11 -71.01
C SER A 411 -24.50 -7.43 -70.01
N GLU A 412 -23.30 -7.31 -70.44
CA GLU A 412 -22.13 -6.55 -70.08
C GLU A 412 -22.27 -5.05 -70.45
N PRO A 413 -21.18 -4.20 -70.40
CA PRO A 413 -20.11 -3.97 -69.42
C PRO A 413 -19.80 -2.44 -69.21
N GLU A 414 -18.81 -2.08 -68.45
CA GLU A 414 -17.69 -1.15 -68.75
C GLU A 414 -16.89 -0.83 -67.48
N LYS A 415 -15.63 -1.24 -67.44
CA LYS A 415 -14.32 -0.60 -67.68
C LYS A 415 -13.90 0.45 -66.64
N VAL A 416 -12.73 0.60 -66.19
CA VAL A 416 -11.34 0.09 -66.39
C VAL A 416 -10.45 1.03 -65.54
N GLN A 417 -9.42 0.61 -64.93
CA GLN A 417 -7.97 0.83 -64.92
C GLN A 417 -7.37 0.58 -63.54
N GLU A 418 -6.65 -0.47 -63.35
CA GLU A 418 -5.22 -0.73 -63.61
C GLU A 418 -4.26 0.27 -62.96
N VAL A 419 -3.34 -0.21 -62.10
CA VAL A 419 -1.96 -0.54 -62.43
C VAL A 419 -1.30 -1.35 -61.30
N LYS A 420 -0.70 -2.46 -61.69
CA LYS A 420 0.28 -3.33 -61.00
C LYS A 420 1.70 -2.83 -61.37
N PRO A 421 2.82 -3.52 -61.08
CA PRO A 421 3.21 -4.67 -60.21
C PRO A 421 4.52 -4.45 -59.43
N VAL A 422 5.10 -5.45 -58.79
CA VAL A 422 6.21 -6.41 -59.03
C VAL A 422 6.55 -7.12 -57.71
N VAL A 423 6.32 -8.42 -57.50
CA VAL A 423 7.09 -9.66 -57.77
C VAL A 423 8.43 -9.71 -56.99
N GLU A 424 8.72 -10.71 -56.20
CA GLU A 424 9.13 -12.12 -56.39
C GLU A 424 9.24 -12.85 -55.04
N THR A 425 8.63 -14.00 -54.88
CA THR A 425 9.04 -15.42 -54.92
C THR A 425 10.18 -15.80 -53.96
N GLU A 426 10.23 -16.93 -53.27
CA GLU A 426 9.81 -18.32 -53.48
C GLU A 426 9.90 -19.12 -52.16
N LYS A 427 8.98 -20.07 -51.98
CA LYS A 427 9.07 -21.51 -51.61
C LYS A 427 9.96 -21.93 -50.42
N ASP A 428 9.64 -22.89 -49.58
CA ASP A 428 9.05 -24.23 -49.75
C ASP A 428 8.59 -24.81 -48.40
N GLU A 429 7.50 -25.55 -48.40
CA GLU A 429 7.09 -26.55 -47.40
C GLU A 429 7.85 -27.88 -47.68
N PRO A 430 7.95 -28.86 -46.76
CA PRO A 430 6.86 -29.78 -46.49
C PRO A 430 6.77 -30.47 -45.07
N ALA A 431 5.48 -30.77 -44.74
CA ALA A 431 4.95 -32.02 -44.16
C ALA A 431 5.49 -32.69 -42.88
N ALA A 432 4.49 -32.97 -42.04
CA ALA A 432 4.48 -33.84 -40.86
C ALA A 432 4.85 -35.33 -41.11
N PRO A 433 5.09 -36.12 -40.06
CA PRO A 433 4.07 -37.10 -39.74
C PRO A 433 3.74 -37.32 -38.24
N THR A 434 2.49 -37.67 -38.02
CA THR A 434 1.84 -38.29 -36.87
C THR A 434 2.44 -39.60 -36.42
N THR A 435 2.49 -39.84 -35.09
CA THR A 435 2.36 -41.21 -34.56
C THR A 435 1.63 -41.20 -33.20
N LYS A 436 0.55 -41.99 -33.11
CA LYS A 436 -0.23 -42.37 -31.95
C LYS A 436 0.49 -43.43 -31.14
N ILE A 437 0.22 -43.50 -29.82
CA ILE A 437 0.08 -44.75 -28.99
C ILE A 437 -0.48 -44.26 -27.64
N GLN A 438 -1.72 -44.57 -27.25
CA GLN A 438 -2.28 -45.61 -26.40
C GLN A 438 -1.48 -45.79 -25.07
N GLY A 439 -2.03 -45.82 -23.88
CA GLY A 439 -3.29 -46.16 -23.29
C GLY A 439 -3.15 -46.16 -21.75
N GLN A 440 -4.23 -46.03 -21.07
CA GLN A 440 -4.52 -46.02 -19.62
C GLN A 440 -4.02 -47.26 -18.81
N PRO A 441 -4.10 -47.32 -17.43
CA PRO A 441 -5.27 -46.92 -16.66
C PRO A 441 -5.05 -46.26 -15.28
N ALA A 442 -6.14 -45.72 -14.76
CA ALA A 442 -6.38 -45.11 -13.47
C ALA A 442 -6.20 -46.03 -12.24
N GLN A 443 -5.78 -45.45 -11.11
CA GLN A 443 -6.16 -45.97 -9.78
C GLN A 443 -6.39 -44.85 -8.75
N LYS A 444 -7.66 -44.76 -8.36
CA LYS A 444 -8.28 -44.51 -7.05
C LYS A 444 -7.58 -43.71 -5.97
N GLN A 445 -8.21 -42.60 -5.61
CA GLN A 445 -8.17 -41.95 -4.29
C GLN A 445 -8.72 -42.87 -3.18
N PRO A 446 -8.29 -42.69 -1.95
CA PRO A 446 -9.25 -42.64 -0.85
C PRO A 446 -9.12 -41.40 0.05
N ALA A 447 -10.21 -41.19 0.76
CA ALA A 447 -10.70 -40.05 1.49
C ALA A 447 -9.88 -39.58 2.70
N LEU A 448 -10.14 -38.31 3.03
CA LEU A 448 -9.94 -37.56 4.26
C LEU A 448 -10.05 -38.33 5.58
N THR A 449 -9.06 -38.11 6.46
CA THR A 449 -9.27 -38.04 7.90
C THR A 449 -8.39 -37.00 8.56
N ALA A 450 -8.90 -36.42 9.65
CA ALA A 450 -8.56 -35.22 10.36
C ALA A 450 -7.15 -35.08 10.95
N SER A 451 -6.69 -33.86 10.98
CA SER A 451 -5.87 -33.10 11.96
C SER A 451 -5.00 -33.84 12.99
N ALA A 452 -3.68 -33.57 12.92
CA ALA A 452 -2.77 -33.55 14.07
C ALA A 452 -1.63 -32.54 13.83
N PRO A 453 -0.94 -32.04 14.88
CA PRO A 453 -0.28 -30.75 14.88
C PRO A 453 1.04 -30.73 14.11
N LYS A 454 1.32 -29.57 13.47
CA LYS A 454 2.56 -29.29 12.76
C LYS A 454 3.77 -29.43 13.70
N LYS A 455 4.56 -30.47 13.52
CA LYS A 455 5.92 -30.59 14.08
C LYS A 455 6.80 -29.47 13.46
N ALA A 456 7.49 -28.76 14.34
CA ALA A 456 8.54 -27.81 13.95
C ALA A 456 9.60 -28.55 13.09
N VAL A 457 9.80 -28.07 11.87
CA VAL A 457 10.89 -28.51 11.00
C VAL A 457 12.19 -28.04 11.62
N GLN A 458 13.04 -28.96 12.06
CA GLN A 458 14.41 -28.68 12.47
C GLN A 458 15.18 -28.15 11.26
N ARG A 459 15.56 -26.87 11.34
CA ARG A 459 16.41 -26.21 10.36
C ARG A 459 17.84 -26.73 10.51
N GLN A 460 18.39 -27.32 9.46
CA GLN A 460 19.78 -27.78 9.43
C GLN A 460 20.70 -26.56 9.24
N SER A 461 21.70 -26.43 10.09
CA SER A 461 22.80 -25.46 9.90
C SER A 461 23.60 -25.85 8.66
N VAL A 462 23.81 -24.89 7.75
CA VAL A 462 24.57 -25.09 6.51
C VAL A 462 25.99 -24.57 6.75
N ASP A 463 26.97 -25.45 6.54
CA ASP A 463 28.40 -25.07 6.60
C ASP A 463 28.78 -24.41 5.25
N LEU A 464 28.98 -23.10 5.30
CA LEU A 464 29.27 -22.29 4.11
C LEU A 464 30.66 -22.53 3.56
N ASP A 465 31.65 -22.74 4.42
CA ASP A 465 33.03 -23.01 4.01
C ASP A 465 33.13 -24.34 3.26
N ALA A 466 32.36 -25.33 3.69
CA ALA A 466 32.25 -26.60 2.98
C ALA A 466 31.61 -26.44 1.60
N ILE A 467 30.62 -25.54 1.44
CA ILE A 467 29.99 -25.26 0.16
C ILE A 467 30.96 -24.56 -0.80
N TYR A 468 31.72 -23.57 -0.33
CA TYR A 468 32.70 -22.85 -1.14
C TYR A 468 33.90 -23.73 -1.55
N ASN A 469 34.40 -24.54 -0.64
CA ASN A 469 35.56 -25.41 -0.91
C ASN A 469 35.23 -26.58 -1.86
N ASN A 470 33.96 -27.00 -1.93
CA ASN A 470 33.48 -28.07 -2.80
C ASN A 470 32.80 -27.56 -4.08
N ALA A 471 32.87 -26.26 -4.36
CA ALA A 471 32.24 -25.66 -5.53
C ALA A 471 33.00 -26.05 -6.83
N GLN A 472 32.28 -26.67 -7.76
CA GLN A 472 32.78 -27.04 -9.07
C GLN A 472 32.20 -26.11 -10.16
N PRO A 473 33.01 -25.74 -11.19
CA PRO A 473 32.51 -24.94 -12.29
C PRO A 473 31.32 -25.62 -12.99
N PHE A 474 30.27 -24.85 -13.28
CA PHE A 474 29.13 -25.34 -14.05
C PHE A 474 29.27 -24.96 -15.52
N PRO A 475 29.59 -25.92 -16.42
CA PRO A 475 29.97 -25.62 -17.81
C PRO A 475 28.80 -25.09 -18.65
N ASP A 476 27.55 -25.50 -18.33
CA ASP A 476 26.37 -25.15 -19.12
C ASP A 476 25.75 -23.81 -18.74
N TRP A 477 26.45 -23.00 -17.92
CA TRP A 477 25.94 -21.69 -17.46
C TRP A 477 25.66 -20.73 -18.61
N ALA A 478 26.49 -20.75 -19.67
CA ALA A 478 26.27 -19.92 -20.84
C ALA A 478 24.98 -20.24 -21.60
N GLU A 479 24.57 -21.51 -21.60
CA GLU A 479 23.30 -21.96 -22.18
C GLU A 479 22.11 -21.49 -21.32
N VAL A 480 22.20 -21.58 -19.99
CA VAL A 480 21.22 -21.06 -19.07
C VAL A 480 20.99 -19.55 -19.29
N VAL A 481 22.08 -18.77 -19.40
CA VAL A 481 21.98 -17.31 -19.65
C VAL A 481 21.38 -17.02 -21.04
N ASN A 482 21.69 -17.83 -22.06
CA ASN A 482 21.06 -17.70 -23.38
C ASN A 482 19.54 -17.99 -23.33
N ASN A 483 19.13 -18.98 -22.58
CA ASN A 483 17.72 -19.34 -22.39
C ASN A 483 16.94 -18.32 -21.55
N MET A 484 17.62 -17.44 -20.82
CA MET A 484 17.00 -16.29 -20.16
C MET A 484 16.61 -15.14 -21.12
N LYS A 485 17.26 -15.04 -22.29
CA LYS A 485 17.06 -13.95 -23.27
C LYS A 485 15.60 -13.80 -23.76
N PRO A 486 14.88 -14.87 -24.13
CA PRO A 486 13.50 -14.77 -24.57
C PRO A 486 12.54 -14.39 -23.46
N VAL A 487 12.85 -14.68 -22.19
CA VAL A 487 12.00 -14.38 -21.03
C VAL A 487 12.26 -12.96 -20.51
N SER A 488 13.53 -12.58 -20.33
CA SER A 488 13.90 -11.23 -19.91
C SER A 488 15.29 -10.84 -20.41
N ARG A 489 15.35 -9.89 -21.34
CA ARG A 489 16.61 -9.34 -21.85
C ARG A 489 17.43 -8.65 -20.75
N ALA A 490 16.77 -8.05 -19.75
CA ALA A 490 17.43 -7.37 -18.63
C ALA A 490 18.13 -8.38 -17.70
N ILE A 491 17.48 -9.51 -17.37
CA ILE A 491 18.09 -10.58 -16.57
C ILE A 491 19.27 -11.21 -17.32
N ALA A 492 19.09 -11.56 -18.59
CA ALA A 492 20.17 -12.12 -19.40
C ALA A 492 21.39 -11.19 -19.53
N ALA A 493 21.15 -9.87 -19.68
CA ALA A 493 22.22 -8.87 -19.72
C ALA A 493 22.97 -8.74 -18.39
N ALA A 494 22.26 -8.82 -17.26
CA ALA A 494 22.87 -8.77 -15.93
C ALA A 494 23.82 -9.94 -15.68
N PHE A 495 23.53 -11.13 -16.22
CA PHE A 495 24.33 -12.34 -16.07
C PHE A 495 25.26 -12.67 -17.28
N ALA A 496 25.34 -11.80 -18.29
CA ALA A 496 26.08 -12.07 -19.53
C ALA A 496 27.58 -12.37 -19.31
N ASN A 497 28.21 -11.72 -18.31
CA ASN A 497 29.64 -11.89 -17.97
C ASN A 497 29.81 -12.59 -16.61
N SER A 498 28.92 -13.50 -16.26
CA SER A 498 28.99 -14.24 -15.00
C SER A 498 29.38 -15.69 -15.20
N SER A 499 29.91 -16.31 -14.14
CA SER A 499 30.22 -17.74 -14.09
C SER A 499 29.41 -18.38 -12.96
N ALA A 500 29.04 -19.65 -13.10
CA ALA A 500 28.34 -20.37 -12.05
C ALA A 500 29.16 -21.58 -11.57
N TYR A 501 29.03 -21.88 -10.29
CA TYR A 501 29.64 -23.00 -9.62
C TYR A 501 28.56 -23.78 -8.87
N THR A 502 28.65 -25.10 -8.88
CA THR A 502 27.67 -25.96 -8.17
C THR A 502 28.35 -26.69 -7.01
N SER A 503 27.66 -26.75 -5.87
CA SER A 503 28.04 -27.52 -4.69
C SER A 503 26.80 -28.19 -4.13
N GLY A 504 26.55 -29.46 -4.51
CA GLY A 504 25.37 -30.21 -4.14
C GLY A 504 24.05 -29.55 -4.60
N LYS A 505 23.25 -29.05 -3.66
CA LYS A 505 21.97 -28.36 -3.94
C LYS A 505 22.13 -26.85 -4.12
N TYR A 506 23.36 -26.33 -4.09
CA TYR A 506 23.64 -24.90 -4.17
C TYR A 506 24.28 -24.56 -5.52
N MET A 507 23.84 -23.46 -6.11
CA MET A 507 24.48 -22.85 -7.28
C MET A 507 24.95 -21.46 -6.90
N LEU A 508 26.25 -21.25 -7.00
CA LEU A 508 26.95 -20.03 -6.64
C LEU A 508 27.30 -19.27 -7.91
N ILE A 509 26.91 -18.01 -7.99
CA ILE A 509 27.10 -17.18 -9.20
C ILE A 509 28.19 -16.15 -8.92
N ASP A 510 29.25 -16.18 -9.75
CA ASP A 510 30.36 -15.23 -9.73
C ASP A 510 30.11 -14.15 -10.80
N THR A 511 29.96 -12.90 -10.34
CA THR A 511 29.69 -11.76 -11.22
C THR A 511 30.20 -10.47 -10.60
N ASP A 512 30.73 -9.57 -11.44
CA ASP A 512 31.11 -8.22 -11.02
C ASP A 512 29.97 -7.20 -11.20
N ASN A 513 28.77 -7.63 -11.62
CA ASN A 513 27.64 -6.75 -11.92
C ASN A 513 26.74 -6.60 -10.71
N GLU A 514 26.66 -5.38 -10.14
CA GLU A 514 25.78 -5.05 -9.00
C GLU A 514 24.30 -5.34 -9.28
N MET A 515 23.84 -5.15 -10.52
CA MET A 515 22.47 -5.44 -10.91
C MET A 515 22.13 -6.93 -10.76
N ALA A 516 23.07 -7.83 -11.03
CA ALA A 516 22.87 -9.28 -10.83
C ALA A 516 22.71 -9.62 -9.34
N PHE A 517 23.47 -8.96 -8.45
CA PHE A 517 23.30 -9.13 -7.00
C PHE A 517 21.94 -8.62 -6.51
N GLU A 518 21.47 -7.49 -7.01
CA GLU A 518 20.14 -6.95 -6.67
C GLU A 518 19.02 -7.89 -7.14
N LEU A 519 19.13 -8.50 -8.32
CA LEU A 519 18.18 -9.49 -8.80
C LEU A 519 18.17 -10.76 -7.94
N LEU A 520 19.33 -11.19 -7.43
CA LEU A 520 19.42 -12.34 -6.51
C LEU A 520 18.91 -12.03 -5.10
N LYS A 521 18.92 -10.78 -4.65
CA LYS A 521 18.33 -10.35 -3.37
C LYS A 521 16.81 -10.32 -3.42
N ASN A 522 16.21 -9.94 -4.55
CA ASN A 522 14.74 -9.88 -4.70
C ASN A 522 14.14 -11.28 -4.77
N ASN A 523 13.22 -11.60 -3.86
CA ASN A 523 12.65 -12.94 -3.71
C ASN A 523 11.85 -13.41 -4.93
N GLU A 524 11.09 -12.51 -5.58
CA GLU A 524 10.29 -12.83 -6.77
C GLU A 524 11.22 -13.12 -7.98
N ARG A 525 12.22 -12.24 -8.21
CA ARG A 525 13.17 -12.40 -9.30
C ARG A 525 14.07 -13.62 -9.11
N ARG A 526 14.43 -13.94 -7.86
CA ARG A 526 15.16 -15.16 -7.54
C ARG A 526 14.37 -16.42 -7.86
N GLN A 527 13.05 -16.42 -7.64
CA GLN A 527 12.19 -17.54 -8.03
C GLN A 527 12.10 -17.69 -9.55
N GLU A 528 11.96 -16.59 -10.30
CA GLU A 528 12.00 -16.61 -11.76
C GLU A 528 13.31 -17.21 -12.30
N ILE A 529 14.45 -16.77 -11.75
CA ILE A 529 15.77 -17.29 -12.14
C ILE A 529 15.88 -18.77 -11.79
N ARG A 530 15.40 -19.21 -10.62
CA ARG A 530 15.37 -20.63 -10.25
C ARG A 530 14.53 -21.46 -11.20
N GLN A 531 13.39 -20.96 -11.62
CA GLN A 531 12.50 -21.63 -12.57
C GLN A 531 13.20 -21.81 -13.94
N LEU A 532 13.85 -20.78 -14.44
CA LEU A 532 14.60 -20.83 -15.69
C LEU A 532 15.80 -21.79 -15.63
N ILE A 533 16.51 -21.83 -14.50
CA ILE A 533 17.58 -22.81 -14.27
C ILE A 533 16.99 -24.22 -14.24
N PHE A 534 15.86 -24.45 -13.59
CA PHE A 534 15.19 -25.74 -13.56
C PHE A 534 14.74 -26.20 -14.94
N GLU A 535 14.16 -25.30 -15.75
CA GLU A 535 13.74 -25.60 -17.13
C GLU A 535 14.89 -26.02 -18.03
N THR A 536 16.09 -25.46 -17.79
CA THR A 536 17.30 -25.79 -18.58
C THR A 536 18.04 -27.03 -18.06
N THR A 537 18.12 -27.18 -16.70
CA THR A 537 18.98 -28.20 -16.09
C THR A 537 18.20 -29.42 -15.53
N GLY A 538 16.88 -29.30 -15.38
CA GLY A 538 16.02 -30.30 -14.74
C GLY A 538 16.24 -30.44 -13.23
N GLN A 539 17.07 -29.60 -12.59
CA GLN A 539 17.40 -29.66 -11.17
C GLN A 539 17.08 -28.36 -10.43
N HIS A 540 16.63 -28.50 -9.17
CA HIS A 540 16.39 -27.34 -8.31
C HIS A 540 17.64 -26.97 -7.52
N TYR A 541 18.12 -25.75 -7.72
CA TYR A 541 19.27 -25.19 -7.00
C TYR A 541 18.86 -24.04 -6.07
N ASN A 542 19.55 -23.94 -4.93
CA ASN A 542 19.52 -22.75 -4.08
C ASN A 542 20.60 -21.78 -4.59
N LEU A 543 20.16 -20.57 -5.00
CA LEU A 543 21.04 -19.58 -5.61
C LEU A 543 21.71 -18.71 -4.55
N GLY A 544 23.02 -18.51 -4.68
CA GLY A 544 23.81 -17.61 -3.84
C GLY A 544 24.95 -16.95 -4.62
N PRO A 545 25.53 -15.85 -4.13
CA PRO A 545 26.72 -15.24 -4.72
C PRO A 545 27.96 -16.11 -4.44
N TYR A 546 28.88 -16.21 -5.40
CA TYR A 546 30.19 -16.85 -5.24
C TYR A 546 31.25 -15.79 -4.97
N LYS A 547 32.07 -15.98 -3.93
CA LYS A 547 33.23 -15.14 -3.66
C LYS A 547 34.49 -16.01 -3.74
N ARG A 548 35.38 -15.69 -4.65
CA ARG A 548 36.67 -16.38 -4.75
C ARG A 548 37.44 -16.26 -3.44
N PRO A 549 38.00 -17.34 -2.88
CA PRO A 549 38.90 -17.24 -1.74
C PRO A 549 40.12 -16.41 -2.17
N SER A 550 40.18 -15.16 -1.73
CA SER A 550 41.35 -14.30 -1.99
C SER A 550 42.49 -14.71 -1.07
N ALA A 551 43.69 -14.89 -1.65
CA ALA A 551 44.92 -14.95 -0.87
C ALA A 551 45.02 -13.68 -0.01
N LYS A 552 45.11 -13.89 1.31
CA LYS A 552 45.31 -12.94 2.41
C LYS A 552 45.56 -11.48 2.01
N GLN A 553 44.52 -10.66 2.13
CA GLN A 553 44.60 -9.27 2.59
C GLN A 553 43.53 -9.08 3.64
N GLU A 554 43.96 -8.62 4.82
CA GLU A 554 43.13 -8.36 5.99
C GLU A 554 42.23 -7.16 5.70
N ASP A 555 40.95 -7.43 5.42
CA ASP A 555 39.90 -6.42 5.46
C ASP A 555 38.79 -6.93 6.39
N LYS A 556 38.52 -6.14 7.44
CA LYS A 556 37.75 -6.51 8.63
C LYS A 556 36.22 -6.51 8.40
N THR A 557 35.74 -7.14 7.36
CA THR A 557 34.31 -7.45 7.24
C THR A 557 34.16 -8.91 6.81
N ASP A 558 33.63 -9.68 7.75
CA ASP A 558 33.47 -11.12 7.63
C ASP A 558 32.62 -11.48 6.39
N PRO A 559 33.08 -12.34 5.48
CA PRO A 559 32.31 -12.83 4.33
C PRO A 559 30.96 -13.46 4.71
N VAL A 560 30.85 -13.96 5.94
CA VAL A 560 29.64 -14.56 6.52
C VAL A 560 28.55 -13.52 6.73
N ASP A 561 28.89 -12.29 7.15
CA ASP A 561 27.92 -11.23 7.38
C ASP A 561 27.24 -10.77 6.08
N ARG A 562 27.97 -10.70 4.97
CA ARG A 562 27.41 -10.36 3.66
C ARG A 562 26.53 -11.48 3.08
N LEU A 563 26.84 -12.73 3.38
CA LEU A 563 26.02 -13.87 2.97
C LEU A 563 24.74 -13.98 3.80
N VAL A 564 24.82 -13.69 5.09
CA VAL A 564 23.66 -13.61 6.00
C VAL A 564 22.72 -12.51 5.55
N GLU A 565 23.24 -11.33 5.18
CA GLU A 565 22.42 -10.25 4.61
C GLU A 565 21.78 -10.62 3.25
N SER A 566 22.51 -11.34 2.38
CA SER A 566 21.99 -11.74 1.07
C SER A 566 20.97 -12.88 1.14
N LEU A 567 20.95 -13.63 2.25
CA LEU A 567 20.03 -14.75 2.49
C LEU A 567 18.87 -14.40 3.47
N GLN A 568 18.79 -13.16 3.94
CA GLN A 568 17.65 -12.67 4.72
C GLN A 568 16.36 -12.76 3.89
N GLY A 569 15.55 -13.76 4.21
CA GLY A 569 14.30 -14.10 3.51
C GLY A 569 14.28 -15.51 2.92
N SER A 570 15.36 -16.28 3.02
CA SER A 570 15.33 -17.73 2.79
C SER A 570 15.20 -18.47 4.13
N ASP A 571 14.52 -19.61 4.16
CA ASP A 571 14.34 -20.47 5.34
C ASP A 571 15.64 -21.12 5.85
N VAL A 572 16.80 -20.49 5.65
CA VAL A 572 18.12 -20.98 6.04
C VAL A 572 18.63 -20.13 7.21
N ILE A 573 18.80 -20.75 8.37
CA ILE A 573 19.49 -20.13 9.54
C ILE A 573 20.98 -20.48 9.45
N ILE A 574 21.81 -19.45 9.38
CA ILE A 574 23.27 -19.56 9.42
C ILE A 574 23.70 -19.37 10.88
N THR A 575 24.31 -20.38 11.47
CA THR A 575 24.96 -20.29 12.80
C THR A 575 26.46 -20.43 12.64
N GLN A 576 27.22 -19.44 13.12
CA GLN A 576 28.67 -19.60 13.33
C GLN A 576 28.93 -20.59 14.48
N LYS A 577 29.88 -21.48 14.28
CA LYS A 577 30.48 -22.28 15.36
C LYS A 577 31.84 -21.71 15.73
#